data_c229ece8a0bb8e5ccaee0798f76bc919
#
_entry.id   c229ece8a0bb8e5ccaee0798f76bc919
#
_cell.length_a   1.000
_cell.length_b   1.000
_cell.length_c   1.000
_cell.angle_alpha   90.00
_cell.angle_beta   90.00
_cell.angle_gamma   90.00
#
_symmetry.space_group_name_H-M   'P 1'
#
loop_
_entity.id
_entity.type
_entity.pdbx_description
1 polymer ?
#
loop_
_entity_poly.entity_id
_entity_poly.type
_entity_poly.pdbx_seq_one_letter_code
_entity_poly.pdbx_strand_id
1 'polypeptide(L)'
;MDHKLIQRAAKDILSSKKTIAFTGAGISVESGIPDFRSEEGLWQKYDPEEYATIYAFHSNPDKVWLMLKDMFSLIVSAKPNPAHIGLAELERMGLLSSVITQNVDGLHQAAGNNNVIEFHGNHWSLSCLNCSTKLDGRLLKLEDLPPRCSRCSSLLKPDVVFFGEPIPWEAQMMSLKESKSCDAVLVIGTSAVVYPAASIPVTAKERGAIIIEINTEPTPLTDGTSDYLILGSAGKIIPAIIEEVKRINPFINPSPSGRGQG
;
A
#
# COMPACT_ATOMS: atom_id res chain seq x y z
N MET A 1 0.01 -16.18 -18.18
CA MET A 1 -1.11 -15.38 -17.64
C MET A 1 -2.40 -16.17 -17.89
N ASP A 2 -3.22 -16.37 -16.88
CA ASP A 2 -4.50 -17.07 -17.02
C ASP A 2 -5.59 -16.10 -17.50
N HIS A 3 -5.90 -16.16 -18.82
CA HIS A 3 -6.91 -15.29 -19.42
C HIS A 3 -8.33 -15.51 -18.88
N LYS A 4 -8.68 -16.72 -18.40
CA LYS A 4 -9.98 -16.98 -17.82
C LYS A 4 -10.16 -16.26 -16.48
N LEU A 5 -9.11 -16.25 -15.66
CA LEU A 5 -9.11 -15.53 -14.38
C LEU A 5 -9.11 -14.00 -14.58
N ILE A 6 -8.40 -13.49 -15.60
CA ILE A 6 -8.47 -12.06 -15.96
C ILE A 6 -9.88 -11.66 -16.37
N GLN A 7 -10.55 -12.46 -17.23
CA GLN A 7 -11.93 -12.21 -17.62
C GLN A 7 -12.91 -12.28 -16.43
N ARG A 8 -12.67 -13.22 -15.52
CA ARG A 8 -13.47 -13.34 -14.30
C ARG A 8 -13.29 -12.09 -13.44
N ALA A 9 -12.06 -11.67 -13.17
CA ALA A 9 -11.77 -10.48 -12.36
C ALA A 9 -12.41 -9.21 -12.94
N ALA A 10 -12.32 -9.01 -14.27
CA ALA A 10 -12.97 -7.89 -14.94
C ALA A 10 -14.49 -7.89 -14.77
N LYS A 11 -15.15 -9.07 -14.87
CA LYS A 11 -16.58 -9.20 -14.63
C LYS A 11 -16.97 -8.96 -13.17
N ASP A 12 -16.20 -9.51 -12.23
CA ASP A 12 -16.43 -9.34 -10.80
C ASP A 12 -16.32 -7.86 -10.41
N ILE A 13 -15.31 -7.13 -10.93
CA ILE A 13 -15.16 -5.68 -10.73
C ILE A 13 -16.34 -4.91 -11.33
N LEU A 14 -16.75 -5.23 -12.57
CA LEU A 14 -17.85 -4.54 -13.24
C LEU A 14 -19.21 -4.79 -12.58
N SER A 15 -19.42 -5.95 -11.94
CA SER A 15 -20.64 -6.28 -11.23
C SER A 15 -20.71 -5.78 -9.79
N SER A 16 -19.55 -5.41 -9.23
CA SER A 16 -19.43 -4.90 -7.87
C SER A 16 -19.92 -3.45 -7.79
N LYS A 17 -20.67 -3.13 -6.75
CA LYS A 17 -21.05 -1.74 -6.43
C LYS A 17 -19.92 -0.99 -5.77
N LYS A 18 -19.08 -1.71 -5.06
CA LYS A 18 -17.93 -1.15 -4.33
C LYS A 18 -16.77 -2.12 -4.32
N THR A 19 -15.76 -1.86 -5.13
CA THR A 19 -14.46 -2.56 -5.11
C THR A 19 -13.46 -1.72 -4.34
N ILE A 20 -12.62 -2.37 -3.53
CA ILE A 20 -11.44 -1.76 -2.88
C ILE A 20 -10.18 -2.53 -3.29
N ALA A 21 -9.01 -1.90 -3.15
CA ALA A 21 -7.73 -2.57 -3.26
C ALA A 21 -7.05 -2.62 -1.89
N PHE A 22 -6.42 -3.76 -1.57
CA PHE A 22 -5.54 -3.94 -0.42
C PHE A 22 -4.15 -4.31 -0.92
N THR A 23 -3.15 -3.44 -0.71
CA THR A 23 -1.84 -3.57 -1.34
C THR A 23 -0.71 -3.69 -0.31
N GLY A 24 0.33 -4.45 -0.67
CA GLY A 24 1.57 -4.59 0.09
C GLY A 24 2.80 -4.33 -0.77
N ALA A 25 4.00 -4.58 -0.24
CA ALA A 25 5.27 -4.21 -0.86
C ALA A 25 5.50 -4.82 -2.25
N GLY A 26 4.93 -5.99 -2.51
CA GLY A 26 5.04 -6.66 -3.81
C GLY A 26 4.51 -5.85 -5.00
N ILE A 27 3.56 -4.90 -4.78
CA ILE A 27 3.10 -4.02 -5.87
C ILE A 27 4.18 -3.02 -6.29
N SER A 28 5.13 -2.68 -5.40
CA SER A 28 6.18 -1.67 -5.63
C SER A 28 7.51 -2.26 -6.11
N VAL A 29 7.63 -3.59 -6.20
CA VAL A 29 8.87 -4.26 -6.67
C VAL A 29 9.23 -3.82 -8.09
N GLU A 30 8.26 -3.74 -9.00
CA GLU A 30 8.47 -3.27 -10.38
C GLU A 30 8.75 -1.74 -10.46
N SER A 31 8.66 -1.04 -9.34
CA SER A 31 9.10 0.37 -9.19
C SER A 31 10.53 0.51 -8.65
N GLY A 32 11.21 -0.61 -8.38
CA GLY A 32 12.57 -0.64 -7.83
C GLY A 32 12.64 -0.58 -6.31
N ILE A 33 11.50 -0.71 -5.59
CA ILE A 33 11.48 -0.83 -4.14
C ILE A 33 11.38 -2.32 -3.81
N PRO A 34 12.40 -2.94 -3.18
CA PRO A 34 12.35 -4.35 -2.81
C PRO A 34 11.22 -4.60 -1.81
N ASP A 35 10.62 -5.78 -1.86
CA ASP A 35 9.74 -6.21 -0.79
C ASP A 35 10.54 -6.51 0.49
N PHE A 36 9.85 -6.98 1.52
CA PHE A 36 10.50 -7.22 2.81
C PHE A 36 11.06 -8.64 2.97
N ARG A 37 10.47 -9.66 2.34
CA ARG A 37 10.66 -11.07 2.72
C ARG A 37 11.25 -11.97 1.66
N SER A 38 11.20 -11.58 0.38
CA SER A 38 11.81 -12.37 -0.70
C SER A 38 13.32 -12.53 -0.51
N GLU A 39 13.95 -13.33 -1.34
CA GLU A 39 15.41 -13.54 -1.32
C GLU A 39 16.22 -12.24 -1.52
N GLU A 40 15.64 -11.25 -2.19
CA GLU A 40 16.22 -9.91 -2.38
C GLU A 40 15.56 -8.85 -1.46
N GLY A 41 14.74 -9.29 -0.52
CA GLY A 41 13.93 -8.44 0.36
C GLY A 41 14.76 -7.69 1.40
N LEU A 42 14.15 -6.63 1.96
CA LEU A 42 14.81 -5.75 2.92
C LEU A 42 15.30 -6.48 4.17
N TRP A 43 14.57 -7.51 4.61
CA TRP A 43 14.92 -8.30 5.81
C TRP A 43 16.13 -9.24 5.62
N GLN A 44 16.65 -9.38 4.40
CA GLN A 44 17.94 -10.05 4.18
C GLN A 44 19.12 -9.18 4.61
N LYS A 45 18.95 -7.85 4.53
CA LYS A 45 19.97 -6.86 4.90
C LYS A 45 19.82 -6.34 6.33
N TYR A 46 18.58 -6.21 6.80
CA TYR A 46 18.25 -5.61 8.09
C TYR A 46 17.39 -6.56 8.91
N ASP A 47 17.81 -6.91 10.12
CA ASP A 47 16.99 -7.67 11.06
C ASP A 47 15.83 -6.79 11.54
N PRO A 48 14.55 -7.19 11.32
CA PRO A 48 13.40 -6.39 11.72
C PRO A 48 13.33 -6.09 13.22
N GLU A 49 13.83 -6.99 14.08
CA GLU A 49 13.86 -6.76 15.52
C GLU A 49 14.83 -5.65 15.90
N GLU A 50 15.92 -5.50 15.16
CA GLU A 50 16.97 -4.51 15.42
C GLU A 50 16.73 -3.16 14.73
N TYR A 51 15.90 -3.12 13.66
CA TYR A 51 15.77 -1.94 12.82
C TYR A 51 14.36 -1.42 12.64
N ALA A 52 13.33 -2.27 12.83
CA ALA A 52 11.96 -1.93 12.46
C ALA A 52 10.97 -1.96 13.63
N THR A 53 11.44 -2.09 14.88
CA THR A 53 10.59 -2.00 16.07
C THR A 53 10.68 -0.61 16.71
N ILE A 54 9.61 -0.18 17.38
CA ILE A 54 9.65 1.08 18.14
C ILE A 54 10.66 1.03 19.30
N TYR A 55 10.90 -0.15 19.84
CA TYR A 55 11.93 -0.38 20.86
C TYR A 55 13.33 -0.13 20.30
N ALA A 56 13.65 -0.67 19.12
CA ALA A 56 14.92 -0.44 18.45
C ALA A 56 15.12 1.05 18.15
N PHE A 57 14.06 1.75 17.71
CA PHE A 57 14.12 3.19 17.47
C PHE A 57 14.45 4.01 18.72
N HIS A 58 13.86 3.66 19.87
CA HIS A 58 14.17 4.33 21.14
C HIS A 58 15.57 3.99 21.68
N SER A 59 16.00 2.74 21.50
CA SER A 59 17.30 2.26 22.02
C SER A 59 18.48 2.74 21.21
N ASN A 60 18.38 2.77 19.88
CA ASN A 60 19.44 3.20 18.99
C ASN A 60 18.87 3.87 17.72
N PRO A 61 18.42 5.13 17.84
CA PRO A 61 17.84 5.86 16.72
C PRO A 61 18.82 6.06 15.55
N ASP A 62 20.11 6.22 15.81
CA ASP A 62 21.14 6.37 14.76
C ASP A 62 21.15 5.14 13.84
N LYS A 63 21.14 3.94 14.44
CA LYS A 63 21.11 2.67 13.70
C LYS A 63 19.85 2.54 12.85
N VAL A 64 18.69 2.85 13.42
CA VAL A 64 17.42 2.77 12.69
C VAL A 64 17.34 3.79 11.55
N TRP A 65 17.86 5.00 11.77
CA TRP A 65 17.92 6.03 10.72
C TRP A 65 18.85 5.66 9.57
N LEU A 66 19.87 4.80 9.75
CA LEU A 66 20.66 4.27 8.63
C LEU A 66 19.80 3.41 7.69
N MET A 67 18.98 2.51 8.24
CA MET A 67 18.03 1.73 7.43
C MET A 67 17.00 2.63 6.75
N LEU A 68 16.43 3.59 7.49
CA LEU A 68 15.45 4.53 6.93
C LEU A 68 16.06 5.38 5.81
N LYS A 69 17.30 5.78 5.92
CA LYS A 69 18.04 6.50 4.85
C LYS A 69 18.10 5.69 3.56
N ASP A 70 18.50 4.42 3.66
CA ASP A 70 18.57 3.53 2.50
C ASP A 70 17.18 3.37 1.86
N MET A 71 16.16 3.11 2.67
CA MET A 71 14.78 2.95 2.21
C MET A 71 14.24 4.24 1.57
N PHE A 72 14.42 5.39 2.19
CA PHE A 72 13.95 6.67 1.66
C PHE A 72 14.66 7.07 0.37
N SER A 73 15.94 6.73 0.23
CA SER A 73 16.68 6.95 -1.01
C SER A 73 16.10 6.18 -2.18
N LEU A 74 15.65 4.93 -1.93
CA LEU A 74 14.94 4.12 -2.93
C LEU A 74 13.57 4.71 -3.26
N ILE A 75 12.79 5.08 -2.24
CA ILE A 75 11.44 5.64 -2.42
C ILE A 75 11.48 6.94 -3.24
N VAL A 76 12.40 7.85 -2.93
CA VAL A 76 12.53 9.15 -3.63
C VAL A 76 12.84 8.96 -5.12
N SER A 77 13.57 7.91 -5.49
CA SER A 77 13.90 7.60 -6.89
C SER A 77 12.83 6.81 -7.62
N ALA A 78 11.92 6.16 -6.89
CA ALA A 78 10.90 5.29 -7.45
C ALA A 78 9.80 6.07 -8.19
N LYS A 79 9.22 5.43 -9.18
CA LYS A 79 8.06 5.96 -9.93
C LYS A 79 6.93 4.94 -9.94
N PRO A 80 5.67 5.39 -9.99
CA PRO A 80 4.55 4.49 -10.16
C PRO A 80 4.74 3.56 -11.35
N ASN A 81 4.54 2.28 -11.14
CA ASN A 81 4.56 1.27 -12.20
C ASN A 81 3.15 1.04 -12.79
N PRO A 82 2.99 0.20 -13.83
CA PRO A 82 1.70 -0.03 -14.47
C PRO A 82 0.58 -0.51 -13.54
N ALA A 83 0.89 -1.19 -12.41
CA ALA A 83 -0.13 -1.58 -11.43
C ALA A 83 -0.69 -0.35 -10.68
N HIS A 84 0.15 0.55 -10.23
CA HIS A 84 -0.28 1.79 -9.56
C HIS A 84 -1.12 2.66 -10.51
N ILE A 85 -0.64 2.85 -11.75
CA ILE A 85 -1.35 3.62 -12.80
C ILE A 85 -2.71 2.98 -13.09
N GLY A 86 -2.74 1.65 -13.16
CA GLY A 86 -3.98 0.91 -13.40
C GLY A 86 -5.00 1.05 -12.28
N LEU A 87 -4.59 1.01 -11.01
CA LEU A 87 -5.51 1.25 -9.89
C LEU A 87 -6.05 2.68 -9.89
N ALA A 88 -5.22 3.67 -10.24
CA ALA A 88 -5.69 5.05 -10.43
C ALA A 88 -6.68 5.17 -11.60
N GLU A 89 -6.49 4.39 -12.65
CA GLU A 89 -7.42 4.33 -13.78
C GLU A 89 -8.77 3.70 -13.39
N LEU A 90 -8.77 2.59 -12.63
CA LEU A 90 -9.99 1.99 -12.09
C LEU A 90 -10.75 2.97 -11.17
N GLU A 91 -10.05 3.74 -10.35
CA GLU A 91 -10.67 4.79 -9.53
C GLU A 91 -11.32 5.87 -10.38
N ARG A 92 -10.63 6.37 -11.43
CA ARG A 92 -11.19 7.36 -12.38
C ARG A 92 -12.40 6.83 -13.16
N MET A 93 -12.46 5.54 -13.40
CA MET A 93 -13.62 4.87 -14.02
C MET A 93 -14.79 4.69 -13.05
N GLY A 94 -14.62 4.98 -11.74
CA GLY A 94 -15.61 4.72 -10.71
C GLY A 94 -15.73 3.26 -10.32
N LEU A 95 -14.78 2.42 -10.71
CA LEU A 95 -14.76 0.98 -10.44
C LEU A 95 -13.92 0.61 -9.20
N LEU A 96 -13.13 1.54 -8.66
CA LEU A 96 -12.36 1.38 -7.43
C LEU A 96 -12.72 2.52 -6.48
N SER A 97 -13.17 2.20 -5.27
CA SER A 97 -13.57 3.18 -4.25
C SER A 97 -12.40 3.71 -3.44
N SER A 98 -11.47 2.85 -3.09
CA SER A 98 -10.31 3.19 -2.26
C SER A 98 -9.18 2.19 -2.40
N VAL A 99 -7.98 2.62 -2.06
CA VAL A 99 -6.81 1.78 -1.88
C VAL A 99 -6.43 1.80 -0.40
N ILE A 100 -6.38 0.64 0.24
CA ILE A 100 -5.80 0.45 1.56
C ILE A 100 -4.40 -0.09 1.35
N THR A 101 -3.38 0.69 1.65
CA THR A 101 -2.00 0.27 1.42
C THR A 101 -1.23 0.07 2.72
N GLN A 102 -0.45 -0.99 2.78
CA GLN A 102 0.55 -1.22 3.82
C GLN A 102 1.85 -0.45 3.53
N ASN A 103 2.02 0.03 2.29
CA ASN A 103 3.21 0.71 1.84
C ASN A 103 3.27 2.16 2.32
N VAL A 104 4.48 2.64 2.52
CA VAL A 104 4.76 4.01 2.97
C VAL A 104 5.38 4.86 1.86
N ASP A 105 5.40 4.36 0.62
CA ASP A 105 6.14 4.92 -0.52
C ASP A 105 5.45 6.07 -1.26
N GLY A 106 4.12 6.22 -1.11
CA GLY A 106 3.33 7.26 -1.78
C GLY A 106 3.09 7.03 -3.27
N LEU A 107 3.40 5.85 -3.80
CA LEU A 107 3.30 5.59 -5.24
C LEU A 107 1.85 5.55 -5.75
N HIS A 108 0.88 5.18 -4.90
CA HIS A 108 -0.54 5.26 -5.27
C HIS A 108 -0.98 6.71 -5.49
N GLN A 109 -0.63 7.62 -4.58
CA GLN A 109 -0.93 9.05 -4.72
C GLN A 109 -0.19 9.65 -5.94
N ALA A 110 1.08 9.27 -6.13
CA ALA A 110 1.86 9.70 -7.29
C ALA A 110 1.30 9.18 -8.63
N ALA A 111 0.60 8.04 -8.63
CA ALA A 111 -0.11 7.49 -9.80
C ALA A 111 -1.44 8.21 -10.07
N GLY A 112 -1.97 8.98 -9.10
CA GLY A 112 -3.22 9.71 -9.22
C GLY A 112 -4.42 9.11 -8.49
N ASN A 113 -4.23 8.13 -7.59
CA ASN A 113 -5.26 7.71 -6.66
C ASN A 113 -5.53 8.83 -5.64
N ASN A 114 -6.80 9.14 -5.39
CA ASN A 114 -7.23 10.16 -4.45
C ASN A 114 -7.66 9.57 -3.09
N ASN A 115 -8.27 8.38 -3.11
CA ASN A 115 -8.75 7.69 -1.92
C ASN A 115 -7.75 6.62 -1.46
N VAL A 116 -6.64 7.05 -0.84
CA VAL A 116 -5.60 6.15 -0.32
C VAL A 116 -5.60 6.17 1.20
N ILE A 117 -5.77 5.02 1.82
CA ILE A 117 -5.66 4.81 3.27
C ILE A 117 -4.28 4.21 3.56
N GLU A 118 -3.41 5.00 4.17
CA GLU A 118 -2.04 4.64 4.53
C GLU A 118 -2.04 3.88 5.85
N PHE A 119 -2.26 2.57 5.78
CA PHE A 119 -2.48 1.75 6.97
C PHE A 119 -1.29 1.75 7.94
N HIS A 120 -0.07 1.79 7.40
CA HIS A 120 1.16 1.87 8.18
C HIS A 120 1.81 3.27 8.15
N GLY A 121 1.00 4.31 7.92
CA GLY A 121 1.48 5.68 7.82
C GLY A 121 2.26 5.95 6.54
N ASN A 122 3.18 6.93 6.61
CA ASN A 122 3.92 7.39 5.42
C ASN A 122 5.32 7.90 5.78
N HIS A 123 6.19 8.01 4.77
CA HIS A 123 7.58 8.44 4.93
C HIS A 123 7.78 9.96 4.87
N TRP A 124 6.82 10.72 4.32
CA TRP A 124 6.98 12.16 4.09
C TRP A 124 6.54 13.04 5.27
N SER A 125 5.95 12.48 6.31
CA SER A 125 5.64 13.20 7.55
C SER A 125 6.53 12.72 8.66
N LEU A 126 7.09 13.66 9.43
CA LEU A 126 7.90 13.39 10.62
C LEU A 126 7.24 14.01 11.84
N SER A 127 7.23 13.31 12.94
CA SER A 127 6.74 13.80 14.23
C SER A 127 7.83 13.88 15.28
N CYS A 128 7.83 14.96 16.05
CA CYS A 128 8.74 15.10 17.20
C CYS A 128 8.26 14.23 18.36
N LEU A 129 9.14 13.38 18.87
CA LEU A 129 8.82 12.48 19.98
C LEU A 129 8.50 13.20 21.31
N ASN A 130 8.88 14.48 21.45
CA ASN A 130 8.69 15.24 22.70
C ASN A 130 7.57 16.26 22.60
N CYS A 131 7.52 17.08 21.55
CA CYS A 131 6.57 18.20 21.46
C CYS A 131 5.52 18.03 20.36
N SER A 132 5.47 16.87 19.71
CA SER A 132 4.54 16.51 18.64
C SER A 132 4.50 17.46 17.44
N THR A 133 5.50 18.35 17.31
CA THR A 133 5.66 19.20 16.13
C THR A 133 5.85 18.30 14.89
N LYS A 134 5.08 18.56 13.86
CA LYS A 134 5.21 17.88 12.56
C LYS A 134 6.15 18.64 11.63
N LEU A 135 6.91 17.88 10.85
CA LEU A 135 7.79 18.37 9.80
C LEU A 135 7.50 17.63 8.51
N ASP A 136 7.58 18.33 7.38
CA ASP A 136 7.54 17.70 6.07
C ASP A 136 8.89 16.98 5.80
N GLY A 137 8.85 15.66 5.77
CA GLY A 137 10.04 14.82 5.55
C GLY A 137 10.65 15.00 4.15
N ARG A 138 9.91 15.56 3.17
CA ARG A 138 10.46 15.90 1.85
C ARG A 138 11.49 17.02 1.90
N LEU A 139 11.51 17.77 3.00
CA LEU A 139 12.50 18.82 3.28
C LEU A 139 13.74 18.28 4.02
N LEU A 140 13.71 16.99 4.40
CA LEU A 140 14.81 16.37 5.15
C LEU A 140 16.03 16.18 4.26
N LYS A 141 17.18 16.64 4.75
CA LYS A 141 18.47 16.32 4.14
C LYS A 141 18.98 15.01 4.72
N LEU A 142 19.20 14.01 3.87
CA LEU A 142 19.64 12.69 4.29
C LEU A 142 21.09 12.62 4.80
N GLU A 143 21.81 13.73 4.75
CA GLU A 143 23.13 13.90 5.37
C GLU A 143 23.04 14.23 6.87
N ASP A 144 21.94 14.87 7.31
CA ASP A 144 21.75 15.36 8.68
C ASP A 144 20.89 14.39 9.50
N LEU A 145 21.32 13.11 9.61
CA LEU A 145 20.58 12.07 10.34
C LEU A 145 21.27 11.70 11.67
N PRO A 146 20.50 11.37 12.71
CA PRO A 146 19.05 11.46 12.85
C PRO A 146 18.55 12.91 12.95
N PRO A 147 17.42 13.23 12.30
CA PRO A 147 16.92 14.60 12.27
C PRO A 147 16.39 15.02 13.65
N ARG A 148 16.52 16.31 13.95
CA ARG A 148 16.10 16.88 15.22
C ARG A 148 15.07 17.99 15.02
N CYS A 149 14.16 18.08 15.97
CA CYS A 149 13.11 19.07 16.00
C CYS A 149 13.71 20.49 16.15
N SER A 150 13.35 21.40 15.27
CA SER A 150 13.78 22.80 15.33
C SER A 150 13.25 23.55 16.55
N ARG A 151 12.16 23.06 17.18
CA ARG A 151 11.53 23.70 18.35
C ARG A 151 12.14 23.27 19.67
N CYS A 152 12.51 21.97 19.83
CA CYS A 152 12.95 21.44 21.15
C CYS A 152 14.17 20.54 21.06
N SER A 153 14.81 20.41 19.90
CA SER A 153 16.01 19.60 19.64
C SER A 153 15.87 18.10 19.89
N SER A 154 14.66 17.61 20.23
CA SER A 154 14.38 16.18 20.38
C SER A 154 14.37 15.48 19.02
N LEU A 155 14.50 14.15 19.04
CA LEU A 155 14.46 13.33 17.83
C LEU A 155 13.13 13.48 17.07
N LEU A 156 13.23 13.49 15.77
CA LEU A 156 12.11 13.31 14.85
C LEU A 156 12.03 11.85 14.44
N LYS A 157 10.80 11.34 14.32
CA LYS A 157 10.50 10.00 13.84
C LYS A 157 9.59 10.14 12.61
N PRO A 158 9.81 9.37 11.52
CA PRO A 158 8.84 9.35 10.43
C PRO A 158 7.51 8.77 10.91
N ASP A 159 6.41 9.26 10.34
CA ASP A 159 5.06 8.77 10.67
C ASP A 159 4.79 7.39 10.04
N VAL A 160 5.83 6.57 9.92
CA VAL A 160 5.79 5.14 9.60
C VAL A 160 5.50 4.37 10.88
N VAL A 161 4.60 3.41 10.82
CA VAL A 161 4.30 2.51 11.94
C VAL A 161 5.38 1.45 12.05
N PHE A 162 6.16 1.47 13.13
CA PHE A 162 7.10 0.41 13.49
C PHE A 162 6.39 -0.76 14.17
N PHE A 163 6.98 -1.94 14.14
CA PHE A 163 6.50 -3.05 14.95
C PHE A 163 6.43 -2.65 16.42
N GLY A 164 5.31 -3.00 17.06
CA GLY A 164 5.01 -2.60 18.45
C GLY A 164 4.32 -1.24 18.59
N GLU A 165 4.14 -0.47 17.51
CA GLU A 165 3.31 0.73 17.54
C GLU A 165 1.85 0.43 17.15
N PRO A 166 0.90 1.19 17.70
CA PRO A 166 -0.50 1.11 17.27
C PRO A 166 -0.65 1.66 15.85
N ILE A 167 -1.57 1.07 15.09
CA ILE A 167 -2.00 1.63 13.81
C ILE A 167 -2.70 2.97 14.06
N PRO A 168 -2.50 4.01 13.22
CA PRO A 168 -3.22 5.26 13.33
C PRO A 168 -4.74 5.02 13.36
N TRP A 169 -5.41 5.55 14.37
CA TRP A 169 -6.83 5.30 14.63
C TRP A 169 -7.71 5.55 13.39
N GLU A 170 -7.46 6.65 12.70
CA GLU A 170 -8.21 7.02 11.49
C GLU A 170 -8.02 5.98 10.37
N ALA A 171 -6.78 5.57 10.10
CA ALA A 171 -6.49 4.55 9.10
C ALA A 171 -7.15 3.21 9.44
N GLN A 172 -7.12 2.81 10.71
CA GLN A 172 -7.77 1.58 11.18
C GLN A 172 -9.28 1.64 11.01
N MET A 173 -9.92 2.74 11.42
CA MET A 173 -11.38 2.89 11.32
C MET A 173 -11.86 3.01 9.88
N MET A 174 -11.14 3.75 9.03
CA MET A 174 -11.45 3.85 7.62
C MET A 174 -11.32 2.50 6.92
N SER A 175 -10.20 1.77 7.16
CA SER A 175 -10.01 0.43 6.59
C SER A 175 -11.10 -0.54 7.02
N LEU A 176 -11.50 -0.51 8.29
CA LEU A 176 -12.59 -1.34 8.80
C LEU A 176 -13.94 -0.99 8.15
N LYS A 177 -14.22 0.29 7.93
CA LYS A 177 -15.43 0.74 7.24
C LYS A 177 -15.43 0.26 5.80
N GLU A 178 -14.32 0.44 5.08
CA GLU A 178 -14.19 0.02 3.69
C GLU A 178 -14.34 -1.50 3.53
N SER A 179 -13.63 -2.29 4.36
CA SER A 179 -13.70 -3.76 4.32
C SER A 179 -15.08 -4.32 4.64
N LYS A 180 -15.86 -3.65 5.53
CA LYS A 180 -17.21 -4.09 5.90
C LYS A 180 -18.29 -3.73 4.87
N SER A 181 -18.00 -2.83 3.94
CA SER A 181 -18.97 -2.28 2.98
C SER A 181 -18.65 -2.55 1.52
N CYS A 182 -17.54 -3.23 1.22
CA CYS A 182 -17.18 -3.58 -0.16
C CYS A 182 -17.82 -4.89 -0.61
N ASP A 183 -17.96 -5.03 -1.93
CA ASP A 183 -18.43 -6.25 -2.60
C ASP A 183 -17.27 -7.05 -3.20
N ALA A 184 -16.13 -6.39 -3.46
CA ALA A 184 -14.93 -7.02 -3.97
C ALA A 184 -13.66 -6.38 -3.38
N VAL A 185 -12.62 -7.18 -3.18
CA VAL A 185 -11.30 -6.74 -2.77
C VAL A 185 -10.24 -7.28 -3.73
N LEU A 186 -9.44 -6.39 -4.30
CA LEU A 186 -8.22 -6.73 -5.00
C LEU A 186 -7.08 -6.78 -3.98
N VAL A 187 -6.61 -7.97 -3.63
CA VAL A 187 -5.46 -8.18 -2.73
C VAL A 187 -4.21 -8.32 -3.57
N ILE A 188 -3.28 -7.34 -3.49
CA ILE A 188 -2.20 -7.21 -4.45
C ILE A 188 -0.83 -7.14 -3.77
N GLY A 189 0.06 -8.07 -4.11
CA GLY A 189 1.47 -8.01 -3.70
C GLY A 189 1.69 -7.96 -2.20
N THR A 190 0.92 -8.72 -1.43
CA THR A 190 1.08 -8.82 0.03
C THR A 190 1.23 -10.27 0.44
N SER A 191 2.09 -10.53 1.42
CA SER A 191 2.22 -11.86 2.04
C SER A 191 1.06 -12.18 3.00
N ALA A 192 0.26 -11.17 3.36
CA ALA A 192 -0.89 -11.28 4.27
C ALA A 192 -0.60 -11.95 5.64
N VAL A 193 0.60 -11.74 6.18
CA VAL A 193 1.02 -12.30 7.49
C VAL A 193 1.15 -11.25 8.60
N VAL A 194 1.07 -9.95 8.26
CA VAL A 194 1.23 -8.86 9.23
C VAL A 194 -0.11 -8.42 9.77
N TYR A 195 -0.33 -8.63 11.06
CA TYR A 195 -1.54 -8.18 11.74
C TYR A 195 -1.34 -6.79 12.37
N PRO A 196 -2.39 -5.93 12.43
CA PRO A 196 -3.79 -6.25 12.06
C PRO A 196 -4.13 -6.11 10.57
N ALA A 197 -3.22 -5.69 9.70
CA ALA A 197 -3.50 -5.46 8.27
C ALA A 197 -4.07 -6.71 7.56
N ALA A 198 -3.52 -7.89 7.84
CA ALA A 198 -3.96 -9.16 7.26
C ALA A 198 -5.44 -9.52 7.55
N SER A 199 -6.06 -8.91 8.57
CA SER A 199 -7.48 -9.12 8.87
C SER A 199 -8.43 -8.36 7.93
N ILE A 200 -7.96 -7.40 7.13
CA ILE A 200 -8.78 -6.57 6.25
C ILE A 200 -9.50 -7.42 5.18
N PRO A 201 -8.81 -8.24 4.36
CA PRO A 201 -9.48 -9.10 3.38
C PRO A 201 -10.34 -10.18 4.06
N VAL A 202 -9.94 -10.69 5.23
CA VAL A 202 -10.76 -11.65 6.00
C VAL A 202 -12.08 -11.03 6.43
N THR A 203 -12.05 -9.82 7.00
CA THR A 203 -13.24 -9.07 7.38
C THR A 203 -14.18 -8.81 6.19
N ALA A 204 -13.62 -8.48 5.02
CA ALA A 204 -14.41 -8.29 3.81
C ALA A 204 -15.06 -9.60 3.35
N LYS A 205 -14.32 -10.71 3.39
CA LYS A 205 -14.82 -12.05 3.07
C LYS A 205 -16.00 -12.47 3.96
N GLU A 206 -15.89 -12.24 5.27
CA GLU A 206 -16.95 -12.51 6.24
C GLU A 206 -18.24 -11.70 5.98
N ARG A 207 -18.12 -10.60 5.23
CA ARG A 207 -19.26 -9.76 4.79
C ARG A 207 -19.76 -10.11 3.40
N GLY A 208 -19.23 -11.16 2.78
CA GLY A 208 -19.64 -11.68 1.49
C GLY A 208 -18.93 -11.06 0.29
N ALA A 209 -17.86 -10.29 0.50
CA ALA A 209 -17.08 -9.76 -0.59
C ALA A 209 -16.31 -10.86 -1.36
N ILE A 210 -16.15 -10.66 -2.65
CA ILE A 210 -15.27 -11.48 -3.49
C ILE A 210 -13.83 -11.04 -3.24
N ILE A 211 -12.96 -11.99 -2.89
CA ILE A 211 -11.52 -11.73 -2.66
C ILE A 211 -10.71 -12.22 -3.87
N ILE A 212 -10.15 -11.28 -4.60
CA ILE A 212 -9.32 -11.51 -5.79
C ILE A 212 -7.87 -11.29 -5.42
N GLU A 213 -7.12 -12.37 -5.31
CA GLU A 213 -5.70 -12.30 -4.95
C GLU A 213 -4.85 -12.20 -6.22
N ILE A 214 -3.89 -11.26 -6.24
CA ILE A 214 -2.92 -11.06 -7.32
C ILE A 214 -1.53 -11.05 -6.70
N ASN A 215 -0.78 -12.12 -6.95
CA ASN A 215 0.55 -12.28 -6.36
C ASN A 215 1.43 -13.17 -7.24
N THR A 216 2.73 -13.17 -6.97
CA THR A 216 3.70 -14.06 -7.63
C THR A 216 3.70 -15.46 -7.04
N GLU A 217 3.18 -15.64 -5.85
CA GLU A 217 3.08 -16.92 -5.13
C GLU A 217 1.80 -16.98 -4.28
N PRO A 218 1.34 -18.17 -3.88
CA PRO A 218 0.25 -18.33 -2.92
C PRO A 218 0.59 -17.74 -1.55
N THR A 219 -0.45 -17.28 -0.83
CA THR A 219 -0.33 -16.74 0.54
C THR A 219 -1.27 -17.50 1.49
N PRO A 220 -1.21 -17.24 2.80
CA PRO A 220 -2.20 -17.79 3.73
C PRO A 220 -3.67 -17.46 3.41
N LEU A 221 -3.93 -16.45 2.58
CA LEU A 221 -5.29 -16.13 2.13
C LEU A 221 -5.76 -17.09 1.05
N THR A 222 -4.85 -17.64 0.24
CA THR A 222 -5.19 -18.46 -0.93
C THR A 222 -6.02 -19.69 -0.56
N ASP A 223 -5.71 -20.36 0.55
CA ASP A 223 -6.32 -21.63 0.95
C ASP A 223 -7.64 -21.46 1.73
N GLY A 224 -8.10 -20.25 2.07
CA GLY A 224 -9.28 -20.12 2.92
C GLY A 224 -10.07 -18.82 2.80
N THR A 225 -9.47 -17.76 2.28
CA THR A 225 -10.09 -16.43 2.21
C THR A 225 -10.32 -15.99 0.76
N SER A 226 -9.32 -16.20 -0.10
CA SER A 226 -9.37 -15.79 -1.50
C SER A 226 -10.32 -16.67 -2.30
N ASP A 227 -11.17 -16.07 -3.14
CA ASP A 227 -12.03 -16.80 -4.05
C ASP A 227 -11.24 -17.37 -5.24
N TYR A 228 -10.16 -16.69 -5.60
CA TYR A 228 -9.16 -17.16 -6.56
C TYR A 228 -7.90 -16.32 -6.52
N LEU A 229 -6.79 -16.95 -6.92
CA LEU A 229 -5.48 -16.34 -7.09
C LEU A 229 -5.14 -16.20 -8.58
N ILE A 230 -4.72 -15.01 -8.99
CA ILE A 230 -4.13 -14.75 -10.32
C ILE A 230 -2.61 -14.65 -10.12
N LEU A 231 -1.90 -15.70 -10.55
CA LEU A 231 -0.44 -15.76 -10.44
C LEU A 231 0.23 -14.85 -11.48
N GLY A 232 1.06 -13.94 -11.00
CA GLY A 232 1.89 -13.05 -11.82
C GLY A 232 2.20 -11.73 -11.12
N SER A 233 3.06 -10.93 -11.75
CA SER A 233 3.38 -9.59 -11.26
C SER A 233 2.21 -8.63 -11.42
N ALA A 234 2.04 -7.75 -10.45
CA ALA A 234 0.93 -6.77 -10.43
C ALA A 234 0.94 -5.87 -11.67
N GLY A 235 2.14 -5.43 -12.10
CA GLY A 235 2.29 -4.57 -13.27
C GLY A 235 1.93 -5.22 -14.60
N LYS A 236 1.77 -6.55 -14.66
CA LYS A 236 1.24 -7.27 -15.82
C LYS A 236 -0.24 -7.59 -15.68
N ILE A 237 -0.67 -8.00 -14.49
CA ILE A 237 -2.04 -8.48 -14.25
C ILE A 237 -3.04 -7.31 -14.25
N ILE A 238 -2.75 -6.22 -13.53
CA ILE A 238 -3.67 -5.08 -13.42
C ILE A 238 -3.97 -4.44 -14.78
N PRO A 239 -2.99 -4.12 -15.65
CA PRO A 239 -3.29 -3.63 -17.00
C PRO A 239 -4.14 -4.60 -17.82
N ALA A 240 -3.88 -5.91 -17.74
CA ALA A 240 -4.67 -6.90 -18.47
C ALA A 240 -6.14 -6.95 -17.99
N ILE A 241 -6.39 -6.80 -16.69
CA ILE A 241 -7.75 -6.68 -16.14
C ILE A 241 -8.43 -5.42 -16.70
N ILE A 242 -7.73 -4.29 -16.76
CA ILE A 242 -8.28 -3.02 -17.26
C ILE A 242 -8.62 -3.12 -18.75
N GLU A 243 -7.75 -3.71 -19.56
CA GLU A 243 -8.04 -3.96 -20.98
C GLU A 243 -9.30 -4.79 -21.15
N GLU A 244 -9.47 -5.82 -20.34
CA GLU A 244 -10.65 -6.67 -20.36
C GLU A 244 -11.92 -5.94 -19.87
N VAL A 245 -11.81 -5.09 -18.82
CA VAL A 245 -12.89 -4.22 -18.37
C VAL A 245 -13.38 -3.31 -19.51
N LYS A 246 -12.45 -2.65 -20.21
CA LYS A 246 -12.76 -1.79 -21.38
C LYS A 246 -13.36 -2.59 -22.53
N ARG A 247 -12.91 -3.82 -22.75
CA ARG A 247 -13.44 -4.71 -23.79
C ARG A 247 -14.88 -5.11 -23.51
N ILE A 248 -15.22 -5.41 -22.23
CA ILE A 248 -16.57 -5.79 -21.81
C ILE A 248 -17.51 -4.57 -21.80
N ASN A 249 -17.02 -3.42 -21.36
CA ASN A 249 -17.79 -2.18 -21.29
C ASN A 249 -17.04 -1.02 -22.00
N PRO A 250 -17.14 -0.92 -23.34
CA PRO A 250 -16.46 0.12 -24.12
C PRO A 250 -16.88 1.56 -23.82
N PHE A 251 -18.01 1.74 -23.12
CA PHE A 251 -18.53 3.08 -22.74
C PHE A 251 -18.03 3.56 -21.39
N ILE A 252 -17.26 2.75 -20.67
CA ILE A 252 -16.58 3.17 -19.45
C ILE A 252 -15.40 4.09 -19.82
N ASN A 253 -15.65 5.40 -19.84
CA ASN A 253 -14.59 6.38 -19.95
C ASN A 253 -14.22 6.91 -18.55
N PRO A 254 -12.93 7.13 -18.26
CA PRO A 254 -12.54 7.79 -17.03
C PRO A 254 -13.19 9.16 -16.97
N SER A 255 -13.88 9.47 -15.85
CA SER A 255 -14.41 10.83 -15.62
C SER A 255 -13.28 11.84 -15.78
N PRO A 256 -13.48 12.96 -16.49
CA PRO A 256 -12.47 14.00 -16.54
C PRO A 256 -12.15 14.41 -15.10
N SER A 257 -10.88 14.40 -14.72
CA SER A 257 -10.41 14.86 -13.42
C SER A 257 -11.03 16.22 -13.13
N GLY A 258 -11.91 16.31 -12.15
CA GLY A 258 -12.49 17.57 -11.72
C GLY A 258 -11.38 18.51 -11.28
N ARG A 259 -10.94 19.38 -12.19
CA ARG A 259 -10.25 20.61 -11.79
C ARG A 259 -11.30 21.46 -11.11
N GLY A 260 -11.29 21.43 -9.77
CA GLY A 260 -12.00 22.40 -8.98
C GLY A 260 -11.59 23.80 -9.46
N GLN A 261 -12.52 24.50 -10.08
CA GLN A 261 -12.50 25.95 -10.15
C GLN A 261 -12.97 26.45 -8.79
N GLY A 262 -12.18 27.29 -8.17
CA GLY A 262 -12.49 27.99 -6.92
C GLY A 262 -11.23 28.38 -6.21
#